data_9431c45342b8c399453b63c7e570aa57
#
_entry.id   9431c45342b8c399453b63c7e570aa57
#
_cell.length_a   1.000
_cell.length_b   1.000
_cell.length_c   1.000
_cell.angle_alpha   90.00
_cell.angle_beta   90.00
_cell.angle_gamma   90.00
#
_symmetry.space_group_name_H-M   'P 1'
#
loop_
_entity.id
_entity.type
_entity.pdbx_description
1 polymer ?
#
loop_
_entity_poly.entity_id
_entity_poly.type
_entity_poly.pdbx_seq_one_letter_code
_entity_poly.pdbx_strand_id
1 'polypeptide(L)'
;MLQPKKTKFRRQQKGRMKGLSQRGNQLAFGSFGIKTLENCWPTGRQIEAARQAVSRYMKREGKIWIRIFPDKPYTKKPAEVRMGKGKGNPEGFVCPVTPGRILIEAEGVSLEIAREALRLGAQKLPVTTKFVVRRDYVE
;
A
#
# COMPACT_ATOMS: atom_id res chain seq x y z
N MET A 1 -14.26 1.79 -0.34
CA MET A 1 -13.03 0.99 -0.27
C MET A 1 -12.35 1.01 -1.63
N LEU A 2 -11.02 0.99 -1.66
CA LEU A 2 -10.28 1.06 -2.92
C LEU A 2 -10.44 -0.23 -3.72
N GLN A 3 -10.98 -0.11 -4.91
CA GLN A 3 -11.08 -1.23 -5.87
C GLN A 3 -11.34 -0.66 -7.26
N PRO A 4 -10.96 -1.38 -8.33
CA PRO A 4 -11.26 -0.93 -9.69
C PRO A 4 -12.77 -0.88 -9.94
N LYS A 5 -13.21 0.14 -10.67
CA LYS A 5 -14.60 0.25 -11.08
C LYS A 5 -14.94 -0.78 -12.15
N LYS A 6 -13.99 -1.08 -13.03
CA LYS A 6 -14.16 -1.99 -14.14
C LYS A 6 -12.84 -2.69 -14.42
N THR A 7 -12.90 -3.99 -14.70
CA THR A 7 -11.70 -4.77 -15.02
C THR A 7 -11.81 -5.41 -16.38
N LYS A 8 -10.68 -5.55 -17.07
CA LYS A 8 -10.61 -6.25 -18.36
C LYS A 8 -10.69 -7.76 -18.14
N PHE A 9 -10.05 -8.26 -17.08
CA PHE A 9 -10.06 -9.68 -16.73
C PHE A 9 -10.45 -9.84 -15.27
N ARG A 10 -11.30 -10.83 -14.98
CA ARG A 10 -11.72 -11.12 -13.61
C ARG A 10 -10.67 -11.92 -12.84
N ARG A 11 -9.81 -12.65 -13.57
CA ARG A 11 -8.76 -13.48 -12.99
C ARG A 11 -7.45 -13.15 -13.68
N GLN A 12 -6.35 -13.20 -12.91
CA GLN A 12 -5.00 -13.01 -13.43
C GLN A 12 -4.08 -14.05 -12.82
N GLN A 13 -2.98 -14.32 -13.51
CA GLN A 13 -1.95 -15.21 -12.96
C GLN A 13 -1.30 -14.56 -11.75
N LYS A 14 -0.98 -15.36 -10.74
CA LYS A 14 -0.31 -14.89 -9.54
C LYS A 14 1.02 -14.23 -9.87
N GLY A 15 1.81 -14.84 -10.73
CA GLY A 15 3.12 -14.33 -11.11
C GLY A 15 4.13 -14.40 -9.99
N ARG A 16 5.31 -13.86 -10.26
CA ARG A 16 6.39 -13.73 -9.29
C ARG A 16 6.85 -12.29 -9.24
N MET A 17 7.07 -11.77 -8.03
CA MET A 17 7.59 -10.44 -7.84
C MET A 17 9.10 -10.51 -7.69
N LYS A 18 9.82 -9.85 -8.58
CA LYS A 18 11.28 -9.84 -8.57
C LYS A 18 11.81 -8.42 -8.72
N GLY A 19 13.01 -8.19 -8.21
CA GLY A 19 13.73 -6.95 -8.39
C GLY A 19 13.27 -5.85 -7.44
N LEU A 20 13.82 -4.67 -7.67
CA LEU A 20 13.52 -3.47 -6.90
C LEU A 20 12.60 -2.56 -7.69
N SER A 21 11.86 -1.71 -6.98
CA SER A 21 10.95 -0.76 -7.62
C SER A 21 11.74 0.28 -8.40
N GLN A 22 11.42 0.43 -9.69
CA GLN A 22 12.02 1.44 -10.57
C GLN A 22 11.12 2.68 -10.71
N ARG A 23 9.84 2.54 -10.39
CA ARG A 23 8.86 3.63 -10.42
C ARG A 23 8.16 3.73 -9.07
N GLY A 24 7.75 4.95 -8.72
CA GLY A 24 7.09 5.16 -7.43
C GLY A 24 8.02 4.92 -6.25
N ASN A 25 9.33 5.07 -6.43
CA ASN A 25 10.34 4.86 -5.39
C ASN A 25 10.86 6.18 -4.80
N GLN A 26 10.28 7.30 -5.18
CA GLN A 26 10.65 8.62 -4.67
C GLN A 26 9.40 9.40 -4.27
N LEU A 27 9.55 10.29 -3.29
CA LEU A 27 8.48 11.18 -2.88
C LEU A 27 8.18 12.17 -4.01
N ALA A 28 6.91 12.29 -4.36
CA ALA A 28 6.46 13.15 -5.44
C ALA A 28 5.54 14.28 -4.98
N PHE A 29 4.72 14.04 -3.97
CA PHE A 29 3.69 14.98 -3.53
C PHE A 29 3.95 15.60 -2.18
N GLY A 30 4.45 14.82 -1.22
CA GLY A 30 4.63 15.24 0.15
C GLY A 30 6.07 15.33 0.57
N SER A 31 6.28 15.85 1.78
CA SER A 31 7.62 15.96 2.37
C SER A 31 8.05 14.67 3.08
N PHE A 32 7.11 13.83 3.45
CA PHE A 32 7.34 12.60 4.22
C PHE A 32 6.64 11.43 3.59
N GLY A 33 7.13 10.24 3.82
CA GLY A 33 6.47 9.05 3.34
C GLY A 33 7.02 7.79 3.96
N ILE A 34 6.40 6.67 3.61
CA ILE A 34 6.91 5.35 3.95
C ILE A 34 7.10 4.55 2.68
N LYS A 35 8.19 3.80 2.63
CA LYS A 35 8.45 2.89 1.52
C LYS A 35 8.59 1.47 2.04
N THR A 36 8.20 0.51 1.22
CA THR A 36 8.31 -0.89 1.58
C THR A 36 9.74 -1.39 1.42
N LEU A 37 10.14 -2.27 2.33
CA LEU A 37 11.43 -2.94 2.26
C LEU A 37 11.30 -4.38 1.75
N GLU A 38 10.09 -4.86 1.55
CA GLU A 38 9.79 -6.24 1.17
C GLU A 38 8.74 -6.29 0.06
N ASN A 39 8.64 -7.43 -0.58
CA ASN A 39 7.53 -7.72 -1.48
C ASN A 39 6.27 -7.97 -0.66
N CYS A 40 5.14 -7.42 -1.10
CA CYS A 40 3.85 -7.69 -0.47
C CYS A 40 2.69 -7.41 -1.42
N TRP A 41 1.50 -7.86 -1.00
CA TRP A 41 0.25 -7.65 -1.71
C TRP A 41 -0.77 -7.00 -0.78
N PRO A 42 -0.64 -5.69 -0.48
CA PRO A 42 -1.63 -5.01 0.36
C PRO A 42 -3.01 -5.05 -0.29
N THR A 43 -4.02 -5.32 0.53
CA THR A 43 -5.42 -5.27 0.10
C THR A 43 -5.98 -3.86 0.24
N GLY A 44 -7.12 -3.58 -0.41
CA GLY A 44 -7.80 -2.31 -0.24
C GLY A 44 -8.16 -2.01 1.21
N ARG A 45 -8.53 -3.04 1.98
CA ARG A 45 -8.86 -2.87 3.40
C ARG A 45 -7.64 -2.47 4.22
N GLN A 46 -6.49 -3.08 3.95
CA GLN A 46 -5.25 -2.75 4.65
C GLN A 46 -4.82 -1.31 4.33
N ILE A 47 -4.90 -0.92 3.06
CA ILE A 47 -4.56 0.44 2.65
C ILE A 47 -5.48 1.46 3.32
N GLU A 48 -6.78 1.20 3.35
CA GLU A 48 -7.74 2.10 4.00
C GLU A 48 -7.51 2.18 5.51
N ALA A 49 -7.23 1.07 6.16
CA ALA A 49 -6.91 1.06 7.58
C ALA A 49 -5.66 1.89 7.88
N ALA A 50 -4.64 1.78 7.03
CA ALA A 50 -3.41 2.56 7.16
C ALA A 50 -3.71 4.06 7.01
N ARG A 51 -4.47 4.42 5.98
CA ARG A 51 -4.86 5.82 5.75
C ARG A 51 -5.58 6.40 6.96
N GLN A 52 -6.54 5.66 7.50
CA GLN A 52 -7.29 6.11 8.66
C GLN A 52 -6.40 6.29 9.89
N ALA A 53 -5.46 5.38 10.12
CA ALA A 53 -4.53 5.49 11.25
C ALA A 53 -3.65 6.73 11.13
N VAL A 54 -3.12 7.01 9.93
CA VAL A 54 -2.30 8.19 9.68
C VAL A 54 -3.13 9.47 9.90
N SER A 55 -4.31 9.53 9.30
CA SER A 55 -5.18 10.69 9.39
C SER A 55 -5.60 10.97 10.84
N ARG A 56 -5.91 9.93 11.58
CA ARG A 56 -6.34 10.07 12.99
C ARG A 56 -5.22 10.65 13.86
N TYR A 57 -3.99 10.17 13.68
CA TYR A 57 -2.88 10.69 14.46
C TYR A 57 -2.57 12.15 14.10
N MET A 58 -2.66 12.49 12.83
CA MET A 58 -2.46 13.86 12.35
C MET A 58 -3.61 14.79 12.69
N LYS A 59 -4.66 14.30 13.35
CA LYS A 59 -5.88 15.05 13.72
C LYS A 59 -6.52 15.72 12.51
N ARG A 60 -6.43 15.06 11.36
CA ARG A 60 -6.96 15.54 10.07
C ARG A 60 -6.29 16.82 9.57
N GLU A 61 -5.14 17.18 10.13
CA GLU A 61 -4.33 18.27 9.60
C GLU A 61 -3.42 17.77 8.50
N GLY A 62 -3.04 18.66 7.58
CA GLY A 62 -2.16 18.30 6.47
C GLY A 62 -2.86 17.48 5.41
N LYS A 63 -2.05 16.89 4.53
CA LYS A 63 -2.53 16.09 3.41
C LYS A 63 -1.87 14.73 3.40
N ILE A 64 -2.59 13.73 2.92
CA ILE A 64 -2.13 12.36 2.78
C ILE A 64 -2.38 11.92 1.34
N TRP A 65 -1.38 11.27 0.72
CA TRP A 65 -1.50 10.68 -0.61
C TRP A 65 -1.23 9.19 -0.51
N ILE A 66 -2.18 8.40 -1.01
CA ILE A 66 -1.97 6.95 -1.16
C ILE A 66 -1.36 6.74 -2.54
N ARG A 67 -0.13 6.20 -2.58
CA ARG A 67 0.63 6.03 -3.83
C ARG A 67 0.41 4.68 -4.50
N ILE A 68 -0.37 3.81 -3.90
CA ILE A 68 -0.65 2.47 -4.42
C ILE A 68 -2.15 2.27 -4.55
N PHE A 69 -2.54 1.41 -5.48
CA PHE A 69 -3.95 1.10 -5.72
C PHE A 69 -4.10 -0.41 -5.94
N PRO A 70 -5.07 -1.06 -5.29
CA PRO A 70 -5.27 -2.50 -5.44
C PRO A 70 -6.05 -2.79 -6.72
N ASP A 71 -5.34 -3.11 -7.78
CA ASP A 71 -5.92 -3.35 -9.09
C ASP A 71 -5.76 -4.79 -9.59
N LYS A 72 -4.97 -5.61 -8.90
CA LYS A 72 -4.76 -7.00 -9.28
C LYS A 72 -5.79 -7.90 -8.61
N PRO A 73 -6.64 -8.59 -9.39
CA PRO A 73 -7.60 -9.52 -8.79
C PRO A 73 -6.90 -10.76 -8.25
N TYR A 74 -7.37 -11.24 -7.10
CA TYR A 74 -6.93 -12.50 -6.55
C TYR A 74 -8.11 -13.43 -6.34
N THR A 75 -7.84 -14.74 -6.36
CA THR A 75 -8.86 -15.77 -6.22
C THR A 75 -8.59 -16.61 -4.99
N LYS A 76 -9.64 -17.16 -4.44
CA LYS A 76 -9.54 -18.04 -3.28
C LYS A 76 -10.56 -19.15 -3.39
N LYS A 77 -10.15 -20.36 -3.05
CA LYS A 77 -11.08 -21.49 -2.95
C LYS A 77 -11.63 -21.57 -1.53
N PRO A 78 -12.87 -22.04 -1.35
CA PRO A 78 -13.38 -22.30 -0.01
C PRO A 78 -12.48 -23.28 0.75
N ALA A 79 -12.40 -23.13 2.08
CA ALA A 79 -11.54 -23.95 2.91
C ALA A 79 -11.85 -25.44 2.79
N GLU A 80 -13.07 -25.80 2.48
CA GLU A 80 -13.56 -27.18 2.39
C GLU A 80 -13.30 -27.84 1.02
N VAL A 81 -12.83 -27.08 0.03
CA VAL A 81 -12.62 -27.59 -1.32
C VAL A 81 -11.17 -28.05 -1.47
N ARG A 82 -11.02 -29.26 -2.07
CA ARG A 82 -9.70 -29.82 -2.33
C ARG A 82 -8.99 -29.07 -3.44
N MET A 83 -7.66 -29.14 -3.44
CA MET A 83 -6.84 -28.58 -4.51
C MET A 83 -7.15 -29.23 -5.84
N GLY A 84 -7.04 -28.46 -6.93
CA GLY A 84 -7.31 -28.89 -8.29
C GLY A 84 -8.68 -28.50 -8.78
N LYS A 85 -9.10 -29.01 -9.95
CA LYS A 85 -10.39 -28.71 -10.61
C LYS A 85 -10.61 -27.24 -10.92
N GLY A 86 -9.52 -26.55 -11.30
CA GLY A 86 -9.62 -25.18 -11.80
C GLY A 86 -9.33 -24.11 -10.75
N LYS A 87 -9.32 -22.88 -11.21
CA LYS A 87 -9.01 -21.71 -10.42
C LYS A 87 -10.20 -21.29 -9.56
N GLY A 88 -9.90 -20.83 -8.34
CA GLY A 88 -10.94 -20.36 -7.43
C GLY A 88 -11.69 -19.13 -7.96
N ASN A 89 -12.73 -18.73 -7.24
CA ASN A 89 -13.50 -17.55 -7.57
C ASN A 89 -12.77 -16.27 -7.21
N PRO A 90 -12.95 -15.17 -7.97
CA PRO A 90 -12.40 -13.87 -7.59
C PRO A 90 -12.94 -13.45 -6.22
N GLU A 91 -12.05 -13.02 -5.32
CA GLU A 91 -12.44 -12.62 -3.97
C GLU A 91 -12.21 -11.13 -3.72
N GLY A 92 -11.17 -10.55 -4.33
CA GLY A 92 -10.88 -9.15 -4.13
C GLY A 92 -9.69 -8.70 -4.96
N PHE A 93 -9.13 -7.56 -4.58
CA PHE A 93 -8.02 -6.95 -5.30
C PHE A 93 -6.88 -6.65 -4.35
N VAL A 94 -5.66 -6.75 -4.86
CA VAL A 94 -4.44 -6.43 -4.13
C VAL A 94 -3.53 -5.58 -5.00
N CYS A 95 -2.59 -4.88 -4.37
CA CYS A 95 -1.57 -4.12 -5.07
C CYS A 95 -0.22 -4.82 -4.90
N PRO A 96 0.33 -5.44 -5.95
CA PRO A 96 1.67 -6.01 -5.81
C PRO A 96 2.70 -4.89 -5.73
N VAL A 97 3.51 -4.90 -4.67
CA VAL A 97 4.58 -3.92 -4.47
C VAL A 97 5.91 -4.62 -4.27
N THR A 98 6.96 -4.03 -4.82
CA THR A 98 8.33 -4.50 -4.71
C THR A 98 9.13 -3.57 -3.80
N PRO A 99 10.27 -4.04 -3.24
CA PRO A 99 11.05 -3.20 -2.33
C PRO A 99 11.42 -1.84 -2.93
N GLY A 100 11.32 -0.80 -2.14
CA GLY A 100 11.62 0.57 -2.54
C GLY A 100 10.43 1.40 -2.94
N ARG A 101 9.24 0.80 -3.10
CA ARG A 101 8.06 1.55 -3.51
C ARG A 101 7.51 2.40 -2.37
N ILE A 102 7.18 3.66 -2.68
CA ILE A 102 6.51 4.53 -1.73
C ILE A 102 5.03 4.12 -1.63
N LEU A 103 4.57 3.93 -0.41
CA LEU A 103 3.20 3.48 -0.15
C LEU A 103 2.27 4.64 0.16
N ILE A 104 2.66 5.51 1.09
CA ILE A 104 1.87 6.64 1.54
C ILE A 104 2.79 7.83 1.71
N GLU A 105 2.32 9.02 1.33
CA GLU A 105 3.00 10.29 1.56
C GLU A 105 2.16 11.20 2.43
N ALA A 106 2.82 12.08 3.16
CA ALA A 106 2.16 13.05 4.03
C ALA A 106 2.87 14.39 3.98
N GLU A 107 2.13 15.46 4.22
CA GLU A 107 2.64 16.82 4.27
C GLU A 107 1.75 17.69 5.14
N GLY A 108 2.28 18.83 5.59
CA GLY A 108 1.50 19.81 6.35
C GLY A 108 1.54 19.63 7.85
N VAL A 109 2.42 18.75 8.35
CA VAL A 109 2.63 18.56 9.78
C VAL A 109 4.13 18.52 10.05
N SER A 110 4.52 18.59 11.33
CA SER A 110 5.93 18.51 11.70
C SER A 110 6.51 17.13 11.41
N LEU A 111 7.83 17.05 11.30
CA LEU A 111 8.51 15.78 11.04
C LEU A 111 8.18 14.74 12.10
N GLU A 112 8.15 15.12 13.37
CA GLU A 112 7.87 14.20 14.47
C GLU A 112 6.46 13.62 14.38
N ILE A 113 5.48 14.48 14.11
CA ILE A 113 4.09 14.05 13.94
C ILE A 113 3.96 13.13 12.74
N ALA A 114 4.57 13.50 11.61
CA ALA A 114 4.52 12.67 10.40
C ALA A 114 5.16 11.32 10.62
N ARG A 115 6.32 11.28 11.29
CA ARG A 115 7.01 10.03 11.58
C ARG A 115 6.14 9.08 12.38
N GLU A 116 5.53 9.57 13.45
CA GLU A 116 4.67 8.73 14.30
C GLU A 116 3.39 8.33 13.58
N ALA A 117 2.77 9.26 12.86
CA ALA A 117 1.55 8.96 12.09
C ALA A 117 1.80 7.86 11.05
N LEU A 118 2.88 7.99 10.29
CA LEU A 118 3.21 7.00 9.27
C LEU A 118 3.64 5.67 9.87
N ARG A 119 4.29 5.68 11.04
CA ARG A 119 4.59 4.45 11.77
C ARG A 119 3.32 3.69 12.14
N LEU A 120 2.33 4.40 12.66
CA LEU A 120 1.05 3.80 13.02
C LEU A 120 0.32 3.26 11.79
N GLY A 121 0.36 4.00 10.69
CA GLY A 121 -0.21 3.53 9.44
C GLY A 121 0.48 2.27 8.92
N ALA A 122 1.80 2.25 9.00
CA ALA A 122 2.58 1.10 8.54
C ALA A 122 2.25 -0.18 9.29
N GLN A 123 1.85 -0.08 10.56
CA GLN A 123 1.45 -1.25 11.35
C GLN A 123 0.21 -1.95 10.79
N LYS A 124 -0.59 -1.26 9.98
CA LYS A 124 -1.77 -1.83 9.34
C LYS A 124 -1.46 -2.53 8.02
N LEU A 125 -0.24 -2.39 7.54
CA LEU A 125 0.20 -2.98 6.28
C LEU A 125 0.99 -4.27 6.55
N PRO A 126 0.95 -5.25 5.62
CA PRO A 126 1.57 -6.55 5.84
C PRO A 126 3.06 -6.56 5.47
N VAL A 127 3.80 -5.51 5.83
CA VAL A 127 5.17 -5.37 5.33
C VAL A 127 6.00 -4.49 6.27
N THR A 128 7.31 -4.71 6.26
CA THR A 128 8.27 -3.83 6.91
C THR A 128 8.48 -2.58 6.06
N THR A 129 8.42 -1.42 6.68
CA THR A 129 8.54 -0.14 6.00
C THR A 129 9.65 0.70 6.57
N LYS A 130 10.06 1.73 5.81
CA LYS A 130 11.04 2.72 6.25
C LYS A 130 10.44 4.11 6.05
N PHE A 131 10.55 4.94 7.10
CA PHE A 131 10.18 6.34 7.00
C PHE A 131 11.20 7.09 6.15
N VAL A 132 10.72 7.91 5.21
CA VAL A 132 11.60 8.70 4.34
C VAL A 132 11.17 10.15 4.36
N VAL A 133 12.16 11.03 4.20
CA VAL A 133 11.98 12.48 4.17
C VAL A 133 12.50 12.98 2.82
N ARG A 134 11.83 13.97 2.28
CA ARG A 134 12.22 14.59 1.03
C ARG A 134 13.60 15.22 1.16
N ARG A 135 14.45 15.09 0.12
CA ARG A 135 15.83 15.54 0.16
C ARG A 135 15.98 17.04 0.43
N ASP A 136 15.06 17.82 -0.06
CA ASP A 136 15.07 19.28 0.07
C ASP A 136 14.23 19.78 1.24
N TYR A 137 13.84 18.89 2.16
CA TYR A 137 13.04 19.29 3.31
C TYR A 137 13.86 20.12 4.28
N VAL A 138 13.31 21.26 4.68
CA VAL A 138 13.87 22.16 5.68
C VAL A 138 12.80 22.43 6.75
N GLU A 139 13.17 22.27 8.02
CA GLU A 139 12.28 22.57 9.15
C GLU A 139 12.11 24.08 9.35
#